data_93f0f5702c688354dc60f9f2c907d1a5
#
_entry.id   93f0f5702c688354dc60f9f2c907d1a5
#
_cell.length_a   1.000
_cell.length_b   1.000
_cell.length_c   1.000
_cell.angle_alpha   90.00
_cell.angle_beta   90.00
_cell.angle_gamma   90.00
#
_symmetry.space_group_name_H-M   'P 1'
#
loop_
_entity.id
_entity.type
_entity.pdbx_description
1 polymer ?
#
loop_
_entity_poly.entity_id
_entity_poly.type
_entity_poly.pdbx_seq_one_letter_code
_entity_poly.pdbx_strand_id
1 'polypeptide(L)'
;MASTRSVLFLTNSELGQCNVALAVAEEFLQRGDFHVHFASFHSAAPLIQELNTRVDAAHPAEFHEIRGPSMTDLAVRSTVGLLYHRPGITGATEGFTKVTNAMSNWKRTEYASAYRCVLEILEKVRPAVVVIDPILSLGLDACENITARKVILWPVPIKDVVVLNQPKGGILWKYPVTGSGYPFPLPWKLVLANIYLVLRVGMALAWAKSDTDKREPEKAEEERSPFPLRNAYTKDALNLTPAFHEMDFPFRVPNNVISCGPIVRRCQPLAVADPKLNEWLRKPTILISLGSHVKPSEKVAVQMARAIRKMLYKYPDMQVLWKLRYNWEKSWTFQNVLGSYITAGSVLVTPWIQSDIMSVLQTGQIVTYVHHGGANSYFEACKVGVPQVVLPQWLDTYDCATRVEWLGIGINGSRASAPGIDAMEFAEAMIRVLGDASMRLKSNAMKNLCSKTEGRAMAHDQIVEFCSMA
;
A
#
# COMPACT_ATOMS: atom_id res chain seq x y z
N MET A 1 19.56 -18.58 -31.85
CA MET A 1 18.47 -18.33 -30.86
C MET A 1 18.74 -16.96 -30.29
N ALA A 2 17.80 -16.01 -30.39
CA ALA A 2 17.97 -14.72 -29.75
C ALA A 2 18.07 -14.98 -28.22
N SER A 3 19.09 -14.42 -27.58
CA SER A 3 19.23 -14.50 -26.12
C SER A 3 17.96 -13.92 -25.49
N THR A 4 17.20 -14.74 -24.75
CA THR A 4 15.99 -14.27 -24.07
C THR A 4 16.40 -13.22 -23.06
N ARG A 5 15.82 -12.03 -23.15
CA ARG A 5 16.11 -10.90 -22.25
C ARG A 5 15.68 -11.23 -20.82
N SER A 6 16.39 -10.69 -19.84
CA SER A 6 16.02 -10.85 -18.42
C SER A 6 15.44 -9.56 -17.87
N VAL A 7 14.40 -9.67 -17.03
CA VAL A 7 13.86 -8.61 -16.19
C VAL A 7 14.16 -8.93 -14.72
N LEU A 8 14.68 -7.98 -13.97
CA LEU A 8 14.96 -8.12 -12.55
C LEU A 8 14.05 -7.21 -11.73
N PHE A 9 13.23 -7.78 -10.86
CA PHE A 9 12.44 -7.05 -9.87
C PHE A 9 13.24 -6.92 -8.57
N LEU A 10 13.51 -5.69 -8.13
CA LEU A 10 14.15 -5.36 -6.86
C LEU A 10 13.12 -4.71 -5.94
N THR A 11 12.65 -5.39 -4.90
CA THR A 11 11.59 -4.90 -4.02
C THR A 11 11.77 -5.29 -2.57
N ASN A 12 11.18 -4.52 -1.66
CA ASN A 12 11.00 -4.93 -0.27
C ASN A 12 10.06 -6.14 -0.19
N SER A 13 10.16 -6.90 0.90
CA SER A 13 9.39 -8.13 1.08
C SER A 13 8.00 -7.93 1.66
N GLU A 14 7.68 -6.74 2.14
CA GLU A 14 6.39 -6.40 2.71
C GLU A 14 5.31 -6.38 1.62
N LEU A 15 4.16 -7.02 1.89
CA LEU A 15 3.04 -7.13 0.94
C LEU A 15 2.58 -5.77 0.39
N GLY A 16 2.70 -4.70 1.19
CA GLY A 16 2.40 -3.34 0.76
C GLY A 16 3.22 -2.89 -0.46
N GLN A 17 4.46 -3.34 -0.55
CA GLN A 17 5.42 -3.04 -1.61
C GLN A 17 5.45 -4.13 -2.69
N CYS A 18 5.60 -5.37 -2.25
CA CYS A 18 5.84 -6.53 -3.10
C CYS A 18 4.67 -6.87 -4.04
N ASN A 19 3.41 -6.62 -3.63
CA ASN A 19 2.23 -7.03 -4.39
C ASN A 19 2.17 -6.47 -5.82
N VAL A 20 2.55 -5.21 -6.03
CA VAL A 20 2.55 -4.62 -7.38
C VAL A 20 3.64 -5.25 -8.25
N ALA A 21 4.82 -5.54 -7.66
CA ALA A 21 5.91 -6.21 -8.36
C ALA A 21 5.52 -7.66 -8.73
N LEU A 22 4.91 -8.40 -7.80
CA LEU A 22 4.38 -9.75 -8.05
C LEU A 22 3.31 -9.77 -9.15
N ALA A 23 2.40 -8.79 -9.17
CA ALA A 23 1.37 -8.70 -10.19
C ALA A 23 1.95 -8.46 -11.60
N VAL A 24 2.98 -7.63 -11.71
CA VAL A 24 3.66 -7.37 -12.99
C VAL A 24 4.55 -8.56 -13.39
N ALA A 25 5.28 -9.15 -12.44
CA ALA A 25 6.08 -10.36 -12.69
C ALA A 25 5.22 -11.53 -13.18
N GLU A 26 4.01 -11.69 -12.64
CA GLU A 26 3.04 -12.68 -13.12
C GLU A 26 2.69 -12.48 -14.59
N GLU A 27 2.53 -11.24 -15.05
CA GLU A 27 2.26 -10.94 -16.44
C GLU A 27 3.44 -11.30 -17.36
N PHE A 28 4.68 -11.01 -16.93
CA PHE A 28 5.89 -11.43 -17.65
C PHE A 28 5.99 -12.95 -17.76
N LEU A 29 5.73 -13.68 -16.68
CA LEU A 29 5.75 -15.14 -16.67
C LEU A 29 4.73 -15.75 -17.63
N GLN A 30 3.51 -15.18 -17.70
CA GLN A 30 2.45 -15.67 -18.57
C GLN A 30 2.73 -15.41 -20.05
N ARG A 31 3.39 -14.29 -20.39
CA ARG A 31 3.74 -13.95 -21.76
C ARG A 31 5.01 -14.65 -22.24
N GLY A 32 5.92 -14.99 -21.31
CA GLY A 32 7.13 -15.75 -21.60
C GLY A 32 8.15 -15.03 -22.49
N ASP A 33 8.08 -13.70 -22.57
CA ASP A 33 8.94 -12.87 -23.41
C ASP A 33 10.25 -12.46 -22.73
N PHE A 34 10.34 -12.61 -21.41
CA PHE A 34 11.53 -12.37 -20.59
C PHE A 34 11.76 -13.50 -19.58
N HIS A 35 13.02 -13.76 -19.24
CA HIS A 35 13.36 -14.49 -18.02
C HIS A 35 13.13 -13.59 -16.80
N VAL A 36 12.31 -14.04 -15.85
CA VAL A 36 11.93 -13.27 -14.68
C VAL A 36 12.83 -13.61 -13.51
N HIS A 37 13.54 -12.61 -13.00
CA HIS A 37 14.33 -12.68 -11.78
C HIS A 37 13.70 -11.77 -10.73
N PHE A 38 13.68 -12.21 -9.47
CA PHE A 38 13.06 -11.50 -8.38
C PHE A 38 13.99 -11.44 -7.19
N ALA A 39 14.49 -10.27 -6.85
CA ALA A 39 15.40 -10.07 -5.73
C ALA A 39 14.69 -9.34 -4.58
N SER A 40 14.70 -9.95 -3.41
CA SER A 40 14.07 -9.44 -2.19
C SER A 40 14.64 -10.11 -0.95
N PHE A 41 14.19 -9.69 0.23
CA PHE A 41 14.57 -10.32 1.50
C PHE A 41 13.91 -11.70 1.65
N HIS A 42 14.49 -12.53 2.51
CA HIS A 42 14.08 -13.93 2.74
C HIS A 42 12.57 -14.14 2.86
N SER A 43 11.87 -13.24 3.55
CA SER A 43 10.42 -13.33 3.77
C SER A 43 9.57 -13.25 2.50
N ALA A 44 10.14 -12.84 1.35
CA ALA A 44 9.46 -12.86 0.05
C ALA A 44 9.54 -14.23 -0.66
N ALA A 45 10.45 -15.12 -0.29
CA ALA A 45 10.66 -16.40 -0.97
C ALA A 45 9.37 -17.24 -1.12
N PRO A 46 8.52 -17.40 -0.08
CA PRO A 46 7.26 -18.12 -0.21
C PRO A 46 6.29 -17.51 -1.24
N LEU A 47 6.31 -16.17 -1.41
CA LEU A 47 5.45 -15.48 -2.37
C LEU A 47 5.86 -15.78 -3.82
N ILE A 48 7.18 -15.92 -4.07
CA ILE A 48 7.68 -16.28 -5.39
C ILE A 48 7.42 -17.76 -5.69
N GLN A 49 7.53 -18.63 -4.70
CA GLN A 49 7.15 -20.03 -4.84
C GLN A 49 5.66 -20.19 -5.15
N GLU A 50 4.79 -19.45 -4.44
CA GLU A 50 3.35 -19.39 -4.72
C GLU A 50 3.08 -18.91 -6.14
N LEU A 51 3.77 -17.82 -6.58
CA LEU A 51 3.64 -17.27 -7.93
C LEU A 51 4.00 -18.32 -8.98
N ASN A 52 5.12 -19.01 -8.82
CA ASN A 52 5.56 -20.07 -9.73
C ASN A 52 4.59 -21.25 -9.80
N THR A 53 4.04 -21.66 -8.64
CA THR A 53 3.03 -22.75 -8.59
C THR A 53 1.74 -22.35 -9.31
N ARG A 54 1.36 -21.08 -9.24
CA ARG A 54 0.11 -20.58 -9.81
C ARG A 54 0.17 -20.38 -11.32
N VAL A 55 1.32 -19.96 -11.85
CA VAL A 55 1.43 -19.57 -13.26
C VAL A 55 1.75 -20.75 -14.16
N ASP A 56 2.39 -21.80 -13.66
CA ASP A 56 2.85 -22.96 -14.46
C ASP A 56 3.62 -22.52 -15.74
N ALA A 57 4.53 -21.56 -15.58
CA ALA A 57 5.29 -21.01 -16.70
C ALA A 57 6.40 -21.97 -17.14
N ALA A 58 6.72 -21.96 -18.45
CA ALA A 58 7.83 -22.76 -19.01
C ALA A 58 9.18 -22.42 -18.33
N HIS A 59 9.34 -21.17 -17.89
CA HIS A 59 10.49 -20.69 -17.14
C HIS A 59 9.97 -19.99 -15.86
N PRO A 60 10.02 -20.66 -14.69
CA PRO A 60 9.59 -20.05 -13.43
C PRO A 60 10.48 -18.88 -13.04
N ALA A 61 9.95 -17.94 -12.26
CA ALA A 61 10.72 -16.84 -11.71
C ALA A 61 11.85 -17.35 -10.80
N GLU A 62 13.06 -16.87 -11.00
CA GLU A 62 14.22 -17.18 -10.18
C GLU A 62 14.30 -16.20 -9.01
N PHE A 63 14.24 -16.70 -7.77
CA PHE A 63 14.38 -15.89 -6.57
C PHE A 63 15.86 -15.71 -6.20
N HIS A 64 16.25 -14.47 -5.90
CA HIS A 64 17.55 -14.08 -5.39
C HIS A 64 17.37 -13.43 -4.02
N GLU A 65 17.90 -14.05 -2.97
CA GLU A 65 17.81 -13.51 -1.63
C GLU A 65 18.78 -12.34 -1.43
N ILE A 66 18.24 -11.17 -1.03
CA ILE A 66 19.04 -10.07 -0.52
C ILE A 66 19.33 -10.34 0.94
N ARG A 67 20.61 -10.52 1.27
CA ARG A 67 21.06 -10.81 2.64
C ARG A 67 21.00 -9.55 3.50
N GLY A 68 20.19 -9.58 4.55
CA GLY A 68 20.04 -8.47 5.49
C GLY A 68 18.66 -8.38 6.12
N PRO A 69 18.42 -7.40 6.99
CA PRO A 69 17.12 -7.18 7.61
C PRO A 69 16.13 -6.60 6.61
N SER A 70 14.90 -7.11 6.63
CA SER A 70 13.76 -6.52 5.92
C SER A 70 13.33 -5.18 6.56
N MET A 71 12.47 -4.43 5.87
CA MET A 71 11.88 -3.20 6.42
C MET A 71 11.12 -3.47 7.73
N THR A 72 10.44 -4.62 7.84
CA THR A 72 9.78 -5.06 9.08
C THR A 72 10.78 -5.31 10.20
N ASP A 73 11.92 -5.96 9.93
CA ASP A 73 12.97 -6.20 10.94
C ASP A 73 13.56 -4.88 11.43
N LEU A 74 13.82 -3.94 10.54
CA LEU A 74 14.29 -2.60 10.87
C LEU A 74 13.28 -1.83 11.74
N ALA A 75 12.01 -1.90 11.41
CA ALA A 75 10.94 -1.27 12.18
C ALA A 75 10.79 -1.87 13.57
N VAL A 76 10.93 -3.20 13.72
CA VAL A 76 10.89 -3.88 15.02
C VAL A 76 12.10 -3.49 15.89
N ARG A 77 13.28 -3.34 15.30
CA ARG A 77 14.49 -2.88 16.00
C ARG A 77 14.42 -1.42 16.45
N SER A 78 13.64 -0.59 15.72
CA SER A 78 13.43 0.76 16.17
C SER A 78 12.56 0.72 17.43
N THR A 79 13.02 1.35 18.51
CA THR A 79 12.23 1.55 19.74
C THR A 79 11.01 2.46 19.50
N VAL A 80 10.82 2.90 18.28
CA VAL A 80 9.69 3.65 17.79
C VAL A 80 8.52 2.67 17.69
N GLY A 81 7.67 2.64 18.69
CA GLY A 81 6.42 1.88 18.67
C GLY A 81 5.63 2.06 17.37
N LEU A 82 4.51 1.40 17.25
CA LEU A 82 3.65 1.42 16.07
C LEU A 82 3.64 2.80 15.37
N LEU A 83 3.69 2.82 14.05
CA LEU A 83 3.75 4.02 13.19
C LEU A 83 2.57 5.00 13.40
N TYR A 84 1.64 4.67 14.29
CA TYR A 84 0.44 5.46 14.59
C TYR A 84 0.77 6.89 15.03
N HIS A 85 0.04 7.83 14.46
CA HIS A 85 0.10 9.23 14.87
C HIS A 85 -1.27 9.91 14.66
N ARG A 86 -1.52 10.99 15.38
CA ARG A 86 -2.70 11.83 15.15
C ARG A 86 -2.54 12.65 13.87
N PRO A 87 -3.63 13.03 13.20
CA PRO A 87 -3.56 13.98 12.09
C PRO A 87 -3.13 15.37 12.60
N GLY A 88 -2.80 16.27 11.67
CA GLY A 88 -2.37 17.64 11.95
C GLY A 88 -0.85 17.83 12.01
N ILE A 89 -0.41 19.04 12.34
CA ILE A 89 0.98 19.47 12.21
C ILE A 89 1.93 18.60 13.03
N THR A 90 1.65 18.46 14.31
CA THR A 90 2.53 17.70 15.23
C THR A 90 2.55 16.23 14.87
N GLY A 91 1.37 15.63 14.65
CA GLY A 91 1.27 14.21 14.34
C GLY A 91 1.88 13.85 13.00
N ALA A 92 1.65 14.62 11.94
CA ALA A 92 2.27 14.36 10.64
C ALA A 92 3.81 14.44 10.74
N THR A 93 4.36 15.46 11.43
CA THR A 93 5.80 15.55 11.67
C THR A 93 6.35 14.34 12.42
N GLU A 94 5.65 13.92 13.48
CA GLU A 94 5.98 12.73 14.26
C GLU A 94 5.94 11.48 13.37
N GLY A 95 4.89 11.32 12.53
CA GLY A 95 4.75 10.22 11.60
C GLY A 95 5.91 10.12 10.62
N PHE A 96 6.31 11.22 9.98
CA PHE A 96 7.48 11.25 9.09
C PHE A 96 8.76 10.88 9.83
N THR A 97 8.98 11.41 11.03
CA THR A 97 10.16 11.08 11.83
C THR A 97 10.19 9.58 12.19
N LYS A 98 9.06 9.01 12.62
CA LYS A 98 8.95 7.58 12.96
C LYS A 98 9.25 6.69 11.75
N VAL A 99 8.63 6.96 10.61
CA VAL A 99 8.83 6.18 9.38
C VAL A 99 10.28 6.27 8.92
N THR A 100 10.84 7.48 8.87
CA THR A 100 12.23 7.67 8.45
C THR A 100 13.19 6.94 9.37
N ASN A 101 13.04 7.07 10.69
CA ASN A 101 13.89 6.37 11.66
C ASN A 101 13.77 4.85 11.55
N ALA A 102 12.55 4.34 11.36
CA ALA A 102 12.35 2.90 11.18
C ALA A 102 13.06 2.37 9.94
N MET A 103 12.94 3.08 8.80
CA MET A 103 13.52 2.66 7.52
C MET A 103 15.03 2.88 7.43
N SER A 104 15.59 3.81 8.20
CA SER A 104 17.03 4.12 8.23
C SER A 104 17.79 3.36 9.33
N ASN A 105 17.16 2.43 10.04
CA ASN A 105 17.74 1.73 11.20
C ASN A 105 18.65 0.57 10.80
N TRP A 106 19.43 0.76 9.75
CA TRP A 106 20.47 -0.16 9.31
C TRP A 106 21.73 0.00 10.15
N LYS A 107 22.41 -1.11 10.46
CA LYS A 107 23.84 -1.04 10.80
C LYS A 107 24.62 -0.87 9.51
N ARG A 108 25.69 -0.08 9.55
CA ARG A 108 26.54 0.17 8.37
C ARG A 108 27.00 -1.12 7.68
N THR A 109 27.51 -2.06 8.45
CA THR A 109 27.98 -3.36 7.95
C THR A 109 26.87 -4.18 7.30
N GLU A 110 25.62 -4.10 7.82
CA GLU A 110 24.46 -4.78 7.25
C GLU A 110 24.09 -4.15 5.90
N TYR A 111 24.04 -2.79 5.84
CA TYR A 111 23.71 -2.08 4.61
C TYR A 111 24.76 -2.34 3.52
N ALA A 112 26.06 -2.22 3.84
CA ALA A 112 27.15 -2.49 2.90
C ALA A 112 27.16 -3.95 2.42
N SER A 113 26.83 -4.91 3.28
CA SER A 113 26.71 -6.32 2.90
C SER A 113 25.52 -6.56 1.97
N ALA A 114 24.35 -5.98 2.29
CA ALA A 114 23.16 -6.08 1.47
C ALA A 114 23.34 -5.38 0.11
N TYR A 115 23.98 -4.20 0.09
CA TYR A 115 24.32 -3.46 -1.13
C TYR A 115 25.22 -4.30 -2.05
N ARG A 116 26.32 -4.87 -1.54
CA ARG A 116 27.19 -5.78 -2.31
C ARG A 116 26.44 -7.00 -2.83
N CYS A 117 25.53 -7.56 -2.02
CA CYS A 117 24.68 -8.67 -2.47
C CYS A 117 23.81 -8.27 -3.68
N VAL A 118 23.25 -7.07 -3.69
CA VAL A 118 22.48 -6.57 -4.86
C VAL A 118 23.39 -6.38 -6.08
N LEU A 119 24.62 -5.88 -5.92
CA LEU A 119 25.59 -5.78 -7.03
C LEU A 119 25.95 -7.16 -7.60
N GLU A 120 26.20 -8.18 -6.75
CA GLU A 120 26.44 -9.56 -7.16
C GLU A 120 25.26 -10.13 -7.98
N ILE A 121 24.02 -9.85 -7.56
CA ILE A 121 22.80 -10.25 -8.27
C ILE A 121 22.74 -9.57 -9.64
N LEU A 122 22.98 -8.27 -9.72
CA LEU A 122 22.99 -7.51 -10.98
C LEU A 122 24.04 -8.03 -11.96
N GLU A 123 25.25 -8.35 -11.47
CA GLU A 123 26.33 -8.92 -12.28
C GLU A 123 25.99 -10.33 -12.79
N LYS A 124 25.40 -11.17 -11.92
CA LYS A 124 24.95 -12.54 -12.28
C LYS A 124 23.85 -12.52 -13.33
N VAL A 125 22.80 -11.70 -13.10
CA VAL A 125 21.58 -11.68 -13.93
C VAL A 125 21.78 -10.92 -15.24
N ARG A 126 22.55 -9.83 -15.23
CA ARG A 126 22.75 -8.91 -16.35
C ARG A 126 21.42 -8.53 -17.02
N PRO A 127 20.47 -7.96 -16.26
CA PRO A 127 19.14 -7.72 -16.75
C PRO A 127 19.11 -6.66 -17.86
N ALA A 128 18.18 -6.82 -18.81
CA ALA A 128 17.88 -5.79 -19.81
C ALA A 128 17.16 -4.59 -19.15
N VAL A 129 16.35 -4.88 -18.15
CA VAL A 129 15.61 -3.89 -17.37
C VAL A 129 15.55 -4.29 -15.88
N VAL A 130 15.70 -3.29 -15.02
CA VAL A 130 15.49 -3.44 -13.57
C VAL A 130 14.24 -2.67 -13.15
N VAL A 131 13.32 -3.36 -12.50
CA VAL A 131 12.08 -2.80 -11.93
C VAL A 131 12.29 -2.65 -10.43
N ILE A 132 12.30 -1.43 -9.95
CA ILE A 132 12.77 -1.08 -8.60
C ILE A 132 11.63 -0.53 -7.75
N ASP A 133 11.50 -1.02 -6.53
CA ASP A 133 10.67 -0.44 -5.48
C ASP A 133 11.26 0.91 -5.04
N PRO A 134 10.49 2.02 -5.06
CA PRO A 134 10.98 3.36 -4.75
C PRO A 134 11.54 3.54 -3.35
N ILE A 135 11.17 2.67 -2.41
CA ILE A 135 11.65 2.75 -1.01
C ILE A 135 12.74 1.72 -0.68
N LEU A 136 13.15 0.89 -1.65
CA LEU A 136 14.33 0.03 -1.52
C LEU A 136 15.60 0.83 -1.86
N SER A 137 16.13 1.58 -0.89
CA SER A 137 17.31 2.44 -1.09
C SER A 137 18.52 1.66 -1.64
N LEU A 138 18.75 0.45 -1.18
CA LEU A 138 19.78 -0.46 -1.73
C LEU A 138 19.67 -0.65 -3.25
N GLY A 139 18.45 -0.89 -3.73
CA GLY A 139 18.17 -1.13 -5.14
C GLY A 139 18.41 0.13 -5.97
N LEU A 140 17.95 1.29 -5.46
CA LEU A 140 18.17 2.58 -6.12
C LEU A 140 19.66 2.91 -6.20
N ASP A 141 20.40 2.73 -5.09
CA ASP A 141 21.84 3.01 -5.04
C ASP A 141 22.64 2.05 -5.94
N ALA A 142 22.36 0.75 -5.91
CA ALA A 142 23.04 -0.23 -6.73
C ALA A 142 22.78 -0.02 -8.23
N CYS A 143 21.61 0.51 -8.57
CA CYS A 143 21.22 0.76 -9.95
C CYS A 143 21.60 2.16 -10.47
N GLU A 144 22.27 3.02 -9.70
CA GLU A 144 22.58 4.39 -10.14
C GLU A 144 23.47 4.40 -11.39
N ASN A 145 24.49 3.54 -11.44
CA ASN A 145 25.52 3.54 -12.48
C ASN A 145 25.44 2.33 -13.43
N ILE A 146 24.32 1.57 -13.43
CA ILE A 146 24.18 0.44 -14.36
C ILE A 146 23.73 0.90 -15.75
N THR A 147 24.06 0.11 -16.77
CA THR A 147 23.64 0.33 -18.16
C THR A 147 22.23 -0.16 -18.46
N ALA A 148 21.67 -1.03 -17.62
CA ALA A 148 20.31 -1.54 -17.76
C ALA A 148 19.26 -0.42 -17.64
N ARG A 149 18.14 -0.57 -18.34
CA ARG A 149 16.99 0.34 -18.22
C ARG A 149 16.43 0.28 -16.82
N LYS A 150 16.07 1.45 -16.26
CA LYS A 150 15.52 1.58 -14.90
C LYS A 150 14.06 1.95 -14.94
N VAL A 151 13.23 1.15 -14.27
CA VAL A 151 11.81 1.40 -14.09
C VAL A 151 11.54 1.48 -12.58
N ILE A 152 10.92 2.55 -12.13
CA ILE A 152 10.45 2.66 -10.74
C ILE A 152 8.98 2.27 -10.70
N LEU A 153 8.68 1.18 -10.02
CA LEU A 153 7.32 0.69 -9.88
C LEU A 153 6.76 1.11 -8.53
N TRP A 154 5.94 2.15 -8.54
CA TRP A 154 5.36 2.73 -7.34
C TRP A 154 4.15 1.92 -6.87
N PRO A 155 4.09 1.50 -5.59
CA PRO A 155 2.89 0.83 -5.04
C PRO A 155 1.87 1.83 -4.48
N VAL A 156 1.93 3.09 -4.87
CA VAL A 156 1.21 4.22 -4.26
C VAL A 156 0.47 5.06 -5.31
N PRO A 157 -0.51 5.89 -4.89
CA PRO A 157 -1.22 6.82 -5.76
C PRO A 157 -0.31 7.90 -6.38
N ILE A 158 -0.83 8.60 -7.40
CA ILE A 158 -0.11 9.63 -8.16
C ILE A 158 0.43 10.74 -7.25
N LYS A 159 -0.33 11.14 -6.22
CA LYS A 159 0.10 12.16 -5.26
C LYS A 159 1.51 11.90 -4.74
N ASP A 160 1.77 10.70 -4.28
CA ASP A 160 3.03 10.36 -3.62
C ASP A 160 4.22 10.37 -4.58
N VAL A 161 3.96 10.21 -5.88
CA VAL A 161 4.98 10.28 -6.95
C VAL A 161 5.29 11.74 -7.34
N VAL A 162 4.27 12.60 -7.48
CA VAL A 162 4.42 13.87 -8.20
C VAL A 162 4.19 15.13 -7.37
N VAL A 163 3.73 15.03 -6.12
CA VAL A 163 3.32 16.20 -5.33
C VAL A 163 4.47 17.19 -5.09
N LEU A 164 5.70 16.70 -4.91
CA LEU A 164 6.88 17.54 -4.73
C LEU A 164 7.24 18.36 -5.97
N ASN A 165 6.88 17.84 -7.17
CA ASN A 165 7.22 18.43 -8.46
C ASN A 165 6.06 19.26 -9.05
N GLN A 166 5.03 19.58 -8.24
CA GLN A 166 3.91 20.36 -8.74
C GLN A 166 4.30 21.81 -9.01
N PRO A 167 3.86 22.37 -10.15
CA PRO A 167 4.22 23.73 -10.55
C PRO A 167 3.74 24.77 -9.54
N LYS A 168 4.42 25.93 -9.54
CA LYS A 168 4.09 27.10 -8.70
C LYS A 168 4.03 26.81 -7.21
N GLY A 169 4.82 25.82 -6.73
CA GLY A 169 4.83 25.43 -5.33
C GLY A 169 3.51 24.84 -4.83
N GLY A 170 2.80 24.08 -5.67
CA GLY A 170 1.49 23.52 -5.35
C GLY A 170 1.44 22.71 -4.05
N ILE A 171 2.56 22.08 -3.66
CA ILE A 171 2.68 21.39 -2.37
C ILE A 171 2.43 22.33 -1.17
N LEU A 172 2.72 23.61 -1.30
CA LEU A 172 2.60 24.58 -0.21
C LEU A 172 1.16 25.02 0.04
N TRP A 173 0.39 25.25 -1.03
CA TRP A 173 -0.90 25.93 -0.94
C TRP A 173 -2.08 25.18 -1.54
N LYS A 174 -1.86 24.18 -2.39
CA LYS A 174 -2.94 23.47 -3.09
C LYS A 174 -3.22 22.09 -2.51
N TYR A 175 -2.15 21.34 -2.20
CA TYR A 175 -2.27 19.95 -1.77
C TYR A 175 -1.99 19.81 -0.28
N PRO A 176 -2.81 19.05 0.46
CA PRO A 176 -2.54 18.76 1.86
C PRO A 176 -1.25 17.94 2.01
N VAL A 177 -0.45 18.28 3.01
CA VAL A 177 0.73 17.47 3.38
C VAL A 177 0.28 16.10 3.85
N THR A 178 0.98 15.07 3.39
CA THR A 178 0.73 13.68 3.79
C THR A 178 0.73 13.51 5.29
N GLY A 179 -0.27 12.84 5.83
CA GLY A 179 -0.46 12.65 7.26
C GLY A 179 -1.13 13.82 8.00
N SER A 180 -1.37 14.96 7.34
CA SER A 180 -2.06 16.09 7.98
C SER A 180 -3.53 15.82 8.28
N GLY A 181 -4.19 14.96 7.50
CA GLY A 181 -5.64 14.76 7.55
C GLY A 181 -6.43 16.00 7.07
N TYR A 182 -5.76 16.97 6.42
CA TYR A 182 -6.44 18.12 5.86
C TYR A 182 -7.28 17.73 4.65
N PRO A 183 -8.43 18.39 4.44
CA PRO A 183 -9.28 18.09 3.29
C PRO A 183 -8.67 18.60 1.98
N PHE A 184 -9.14 18.03 0.87
CA PHE A 184 -8.87 18.53 -0.46
C PHE A 184 -10.21 18.95 -1.12
N PRO A 185 -10.28 20.10 -1.84
CA PRO A 185 -9.26 21.15 -1.95
C PRO A 185 -8.85 21.74 -0.60
N LEU A 186 -7.57 22.14 -0.49
CA LEU A 186 -7.07 22.71 0.77
C LEU A 186 -7.77 24.05 1.04
N PRO A 187 -8.52 24.20 2.16
CA PRO A 187 -9.17 25.46 2.51
C PRO A 187 -8.14 26.56 2.74
N TRP A 188 -8.43 27.77 2.27
CA TRP A 188 -7.54 28.92 2.39
C TRP A 188 -7.03 29.18 3.83
N LYS A 189 -7.89 28.95 4.83
CA LYS A 189 -7.56 29.07 6.27
C LYS A 189 -6.50 28.08 6.74
N LEU A 190 -6.28 26.97 6.01
CA LEU A 190 -5.27 25.96 6.33
C LEU A 190 -3.98 26.13 5.51
N VAL A 191 -3.92 27.08 4.56
CA VAL A 191 -2.75 27.25 3.69
C VAL A 191 -1.49 27.58 4.51
N LEU A 192 -1.57 28.55 5.44
CA LEU A 192 -0.42 28.87 6.29
C LEU A 192 0.03 27.71 7.17
N ALA A 193 -0.93 26.95 7.71
CA ALA A 193 -0.64 25.75 8.49
C ALA A 193 0.03 24.65 7.63
N ASN A 194 -0.42 24.51 6.38
CA ASN A 194 0.16 23.57 5.42
C ASN A 194 1.59 23.95 5.02
N ILE A 195 1.84 25.25 4.73
CA ILE A 195 3.18 25.77 4.45
C ILE A 195 4.11 25.49 5.64
N TYR A 196 3.67 25.84 6.85
CA TYR A 196 4.44 25.58 8.07
C TYR A 196 4.74 24.08 8.24
N LEU A 197 3.77 23.21 7.95
CA LEU A 197 3.96 21.76 8.02
C LEU A 197 4.97 21.26 6.97
N VAL A 198 4.91 21.75 5.72
CA VAL A 198 5.91 21.42 4.68
C VAL A 198 7.32 21.75 5.15
N LEU A 199 7.52 22.96 5.68
CA LEU A 199 8.82 23.38 6.19
C LEU A 199 9.27 22.52 7.37
N ARG A 200 8.38 22.24 8.29
CA ARG A 200 8.66 21.43 9.48
C ARG A 200 9.02 19.98 9.15
N VAL A 201 8.29 19.35 8.22
CA VAL A 201 8.62 18.01 7.73
C VAL A 201 9.96 18.03 6.99
N GLY A 202 10.18 19.02 6.13
CA GLY A 202 11.46 19.18 5.42
C GLY A 202 12.65 19.30 6.39
N MET A 203 12.51 20.10 7.44
CA MET A 203 13.54 20.22 8.50
C MET A 203 13.74 18.90 9.25
N ALA A 204 12.66 18.20 9.61
CA ALA A 204 12.74 16.91 10.30
C ALA A 204 13.46 15.84 9.46
N LEU A 205 13.16 15.79 8.16
CA LEU A 205 13.84 14.88 7.22
C LEU A 205 15.32 15.24 7.02
N ALA A 206 15.64 16.53 6.89
CA ALA A 206 17.03 17.00 6.79
C ALA A 206 17.83 16.68 8.06
N TRP A 207 17.21 16.84 9.23
CA TRP A 207 17.82 16.48 10.51
C TRP A 207 18.07 14.97 10.62
N ALA A 208 17.08 14.14 10.30
CA ALA A 208 17.20 12.68 10.33
C ALA A 208 18.33 12.20 9.42
N LYS A 209 18.44 12.75 8.20
CA LYS A 209 19.55 12.49 7.28
C LYS A 209 20.90 12.86 7.89
N SER A 210 21.02 14.08 8.45
CA SER A 210 22.25 14.57 9.08
C SER A 210 22.66 13.71 10.29
N ASP A 211 21.71 13.22 11.08
CA ASP A 211 21.98 12.34 12.22
C ASP A 211 22.49 10.97 11.76
N THR A 212 21.89 10.41 10.73
CA THR A 212 22.37 9.16 10.10
C THR A 212 23.79 9.32 9.54
N ASP A 213 24.06 10.44 8.88
CA ASP A 213 25.40 10.74 8.31
C ASP A 213 26.46 10.97 9.40
N LYS A 214 26.09 11.51 10.57
CA LYS A 214 27.02 11.77 11.71
C LYS A 214 27.34 10.55 12.55
N ARG A 215 26.41 9.61 12.69
CA ARG A 215 26.63 8.35 13.44
C ARG A 215 27.68 7.48 12.79
N GLU A 216 28.06 7.77 11.54
CA GLU A 216 29.01 6.99 10.77
C GLU A 216 30.01 7.91 10.02
N PRO A 217 31.00 8.51 10.74
CA PRO A 217 31.90 9.53 10.19
C PRO A 217 32.95 8.97 9.20
N GLU A 218 33.20 7.66 9.15
CA GLU A 218 34.16 7.08 8.22
C GLU A 218 33.44 6.58 6.95
N LYS A 219 33.15 7.49 6.04
CA LYS A 219 32.68 7.14 4.69
C LYS A 219 33.87 6.67 3.86
N ALA A 220 33.93 5.38 3.53
CA ALA A 220 34.56 4.97 2.28
C ALA A 220 33.76 5.59 1.14
N GLU A 221 34.40 6.03 0.06
CA GLU A 221 33.74 6.68 -1.11
C GLU A 221 32.61 5.85 -1.74
N GLU A 222 32.50 4.56 -1.41
CA GLU A 222 31.51 3.61 -1.91
C GLU A 222 30.26 3.43 -1.02
N GLU A 223 30.23 4.01 0.18
CA GLU A 223 29.15 3.73 1.13
C GLU A 223 28.11 4.84 1.17
N ARG A 224 26.93 4.52 0.66
CA ARG A 224 25.79 5.42 0.56
C ARG A 224 24.88 5.35 1.79
N SER A 225 24.17 6.43 2.07
CA SER A 225 23.28 6.54 3.21
C SER A 225 22.00 5.74 3.00
N PRO A 226 21.52 4.94 3.98
CA PRO A 226 20.28 4.17 3.88
C PRO A 226 19.00 5.03 3.89
N PHE A 227 19.08 6.31 3.57
CA PHE A 227 17.93 7.22 3.62
C PHE A 227 16.90 6.88 2.51
N PRO A 228 15.70 6.37 2.86
CA PRO A 228 14.78 5.70 1.92
C PRO A 228 14.12 6.63 0.90
N LEU A 229 14.10 7.93 1.13
CA LEU A 229 13.46 8.92 0.23
C LEU A 229 14.45 9.65 -0.68
N ARG A 230 15.73 9.26 -0.64
CA ARG A 230 16.75 9.82 -1.52
C ARG A 230 16.61 9.25 -2.92
N ASN A 231 16.35 10.08 -3.91
CA ASN A 231 16.27 9.69 -5.33
C ASN A 231 15.12 8.74 -5.72
N ALA A 232 14.07 8.62 -4.91
CA ALA A 232 12.91 7.78 -5.26
C ALA A 232 12.28 8.18 -6.61
N TYR A 233 12.22 9.48 -6.93
CA TYR A 233 11.80 9.96 -8.24
C TYR A 233 13.04 10.38 -9.07
N THR A 234 13.28 9.68 -10.17
CA THR A 234 14.34 10.04 -11.12
C THR A 234 13.75 10.44 -12.47
N LYS A 235 14.28 11.52 -13.07
CA LYS A 235 13.84 11.98 -14.41
C LYS A 235 14.22 11.01 -15.50
N ASP A 236 15.29 10.25 -15.32
CA ASP A 236 15.87 9.34 -16.32
C ASP A 236 15.31 7.92 -16.23
N ALA A 237 14.40 7.65 -15.30
CA ALA A 237 13.70 6.38 -15.19
C ALA A 237 12.23 6.50 -15.64
N LEU A 238 11.70 5.40 -16.13
CA LEU A 238 10.26 5.25 -16.31
C LEU A 238 9.62 5.03 -14.94
N ASN A 239 8.61 5.83 -14.60
CA ASN A 239 7.88 5.71 -13.34
C ASN A 239 6.47 5.18 -13.62
N LEU A 240 6.11 4.04 -13.02
CA LEU A 240 4.79 3.41 -13.18
C LEU A 240 4.00 3.51 -11.88
N THR A 241 2.74 3.95 -11.95
CA THR A 241 1.85 4.05 -10.79
C THR A 241 0.54 3.29 -11.01
N PRO A 242 0.01 2.58 -9.99
CA PRO A 242 -1.22 1.80 -10.08
C PRO A 242 -2.49 2.65 -9.97
N ALA A 243 -2.50 3.86 -10.50
CA ALA A 243 -3.64 4.76 -10.45
C ALA A 243 -3.93 5.37 -11.83
N PHE A 244 -5.20 5.59 -12.15
CA PHE A 244 -5.60 6.53 -13.19
C PHE A 244 -5.67 7.94 -12.63
N HIS A 245 -5.64 8.96 -13.49
CA HIS A 245 -5.74 10.37 -13.09
C HIS A 245 -7.01 10.65 -12.28
N GLU A 246 -8.11 10.01 -12.65
CA GLU A 246 -9.42 10.14 -12.03
C GLU A 246 -9.51 9.48 -10.64
N MET A 247 -8.51 8.71 -10.28
CA MET A 247 -8.42 8.02 -8.99
C MET A 247 -7.68 8.84 -7.93
N ASP A 248 -7.19 10.03 -8.27
CA ASP A 248 -6.41 10.86 -7.35
C ASP A 248 -6.79 12.34 -7.50
N PHE A 249 -6.17 13.21 -6.71
CA PHE A 249 -6.33 14.65 -6.87
C PHE A 249 -5.79 15.11 -8.23
N PRO A 250 -6.26 16.25 -8.78
CA PRO A 250 -5.85 16.71 -10.09
C PRO A 250 -4.39 17.24 -10.07
N PHE A 251 -3.45 16.41 -10.49
CA PHE A 251 -2.02 16.71 -10.62
C PHE A 251 -1.63 17.01 -12.06
N ARG A 252 -0.56 17.79 -12.22
CA ARG A 252 0.22 17.79 -13.45
C ARG A 252 1.22 16.62 -13.39
N VAL A 253 1.03 15.64 -14.23
CA VAL A 253 1.85 14.42 -14.27
C VAL A 253 2.94 14.59 -15.33
N PRO A 254 4.23 14.38 -15.00
CA PRO A 254 5.33 14.39 -15.96
C PRO A 254 5.22 13.24 -16.97
N ASN A 255 5.79 13.42 -18.18
CA ASN A 255 5.69 12.43 -19.26
C ASN A 255 6.36 11.08 -18.94
N ASN A 256 7.34 11.05 -18.03
CA ASN A 256 7.99 9.83 -17.58
C ASN A 256 7.27 9.13 -16.41
N VAL A 257 6.06 9.58 -16.06
CA VAL A 257 5.17 8.93 -15.08
C VAL A 257 3.95 8.41 -15.81
N ILE A 258 3.82 7.09 -15.87
CA ILE A 258 2.71 6.42 -16.56
C ILE A 258 1.68 5.94 -15.54
N SER A 259 0.45 6.30 -15.78
CA SER A 259 -0.73 5.90 -15.01
C SER A 259 -1.28 4.58 -15.55
N CYS A 260 -0.91 3.45 -14.93
CA CYS A 260 -1.28 2.12 -15.42
C CYS A 260 -2.72 1.71 -15.05
N GLY A 261 -3.33 2.38 -14.07
CA GLY A 261 -4.52 1.87 -13.38
C GLY A 261 -4.18 0.78 -12.36
N PRO A 262 -5.16 0.27 -11.60
CA PRO A 262 -4.92 -0.65 -10.50
C PRO A 262 -4.09 -1.88 -10.89
N ILE A 263 -2.88 -1.98 -10.35
CA ILE A 263 -1.99 -3.13 -10.49
C ILE A 263 -2.29 -4.08 -9.34
N VAL A 264 -3.13 -5.06 -9.59
CA VAL A 264 -3.63 -6.01 -8.59
C VAL A 264 -3.27 -7.42 -9.03
N ARG A 265 -2.85 -8.27 -8.08
CA ARG A 265 -2.57 -9.70 -8.34
C ARG A 265 -3.82 -10.39 -8.88
N ARG A 266 -3.63 -11.38 -9.74
CA ARG A 266 -4.71 -12.31 -10.08
C ARG A 266 -5.03 -13.14 -8.85
N CYS A 267 -6.29 -13.45 -8.67
CA CYS A 267 -6.75 -14.32 -7.58
C CYS A 267 -7.69 -15.40 -8.12
N GLN A 268 -7.72 -16.51 -7.43
CA GLN A 268 -8.70 -17.58 -7.72
C GLN A 268 -10.08 -17.12 -7.24
N PRO A 269 -11.17 -17.57 -7.90
CA PRO A 269 -12.51 -17.37 -7.37
C PRO A 269 -12.62 -17.90 -5.94
N LEU A 270 -13.35 -17.18 -5.07
CA LEU A 270 -13.47 -17.55 -3.65
C LEU A 270 -14.01 -18.97 -3.46
N ALA A 271 -14.91 -19.41 -4.33
CA ALA A 271 -15.45 -20.77 -4.32
C ALA A 271 -14.37 -21.87 -4.45
N VAL A 272 -13.22 -21.55 -5.04
CA VAL A 272 -12.06 -22.44 -5.18
C VAL A 272 -11.06 -22.22 -4.05
N ALA A 273 -10.76 -20.94 -3.74
CA ALA A 273 -9.72 -20.58 -2.77
C ALA A 273 -10.15 -20.82 -1.31
N ASP A 274 -11.44 -20.58 -1.00
CA ASP A 274 -12.02 -20.79 0.34
C ASP A 274 -13.52 -21.12 0.22
N PRO A 275 -13.87 -22.38 -0.09
CA PRO A 275 -15.27 -22.82 -0.27
C PRO A 275 -16.14 -22.56 0.96
N LYS A 276 -15.59 -22.69 2.18
CA LYS A 276 -16.33 -22.47 3.43
C LYS A 276 -16.71 -21.00 3.60
N LEU A 277 -15.77 -20.09 3.35
CA LEU A 277 -16.05 -18.67 3.38
C LEU A 277 -17.03 -18.27 2.29
N ASN A 278 -16.88 -18.83 1.09
CA ASN A 278 -17.80 -18.59 -0.01
C ASN A 278 -19.24 -19.05 0.33
N GLU A 279 -19.36 -20.19 1.00
CA GLU A 279 -20.66 -20.68 1.47
C GLU A 279 -21.27 -19.76 2.56
N TRP A 280 -20.46 -19.17 3.44
CA TRP A 280 -20.90 -18.24 4.47
C TRP A 280 -21.37 -16.89 3.90
N LEU A 281 -20.73 -16.39 2.83
CA LEU A 281 -21.02 -15.11 2.16
C LEU A 281 -22.30 -15.20 1.30
N ARG A 282 -23.49 -15.24 1.94
CA ARG A 282 -24.77 -15.36 1.24
C ARG A 282 -25.63 -14.09 1.25
N LYS A 283 -25.25 -13.11 2.06
CA LYS A 283 -25.98 -11.85 2.25
C LYS A 283 -25.08 -10.67 1.95
N PRO A 284 -25.65 -9.47 1.74
CA PRO A 284 -24.85 -8.25 1.68
C PRO A 284 -23.94 -8.15 2.90
N THR A 285 -22.62 -8.02 2.67
CA THR A 285 -21.61 -8.16 3.72
C THR A 285 -20.71 -6.92 3.77
N ILE A 286 -20.41 -6.44 4.98
CA ILE A 286 -19.33 -5.50 5.23
C ILE A 286 -18.06 -6.29 5.49
N LEU A 287 -17.02 -6.05 4.68
CA LEU A 287 -15.69 -6.58 4.92
C LEU A 287 -14.89 -5.58 5.77
N ILE A 288 -14.33 -6.04 6.89
CA ILE A 288 -13.43 -5.24 7.75
C ILE A 288 -12.05 -5.89 7.74
N SER A 289 -11.06 -5.22 7.13
CA SER A 289 -9.67 -5.67 7.11
C SER A 289 -8.72 -4.48 7.18
N LEU A 290 -8.08 -4.29 8.33
CA LEU A 290 -7.17 -3.17 8.57
C LEU A 290 -5.73 -3.45 8.09
N GLY A 291 -5.57 -4.33 7.10
CA GLY A 291 -4.26 -4.69 6.55
C GLY A 291 -3.47 -5.67 7.42
N SER A 292 -2.15 -5.73 7.19
CA SER A 292 -1.25 -6.66 7.89
C SER A 292 -0.53 -6.01 9.09
N HIS A 293 -0.43 -4.69 9.13
CA HIS A 293 0.35 -3.96 10.15
C HIS A 293 -0.49 -3.41 11.30
N VAL A 294 -1.79 -3.15 11.08
CA VAL A 294 -2.67 -2.64 12.15
C VAL A 294 -2.97 -3.75 13.16
N LYS A 295 -2.66 -3.46 14.42
CA LYS A 295 -2.83 -4.36 15.56
C LYS A 295 -3.73 -3.68 16.61
N PRO A 296 -5.06 -3.82 16.51
CA PRO A 296 -5.96 -3.18 17.44
C PRO A 296 -5.78 -3.73 18.87
N SER A 297 -5.75 -2.85 19.87
CA SER A 297 -5.87 -3.27 21.26
C SER A 297 -7.28 -3.79 21.55
N GLU A 298 -7.45 -4.51 22.65
CA GLU A 298 -8.78 -4.97 23.08
C GLU A 298 -9.78 -3.81 23.17
N LYS A 299 -9.36 -2.67 23.74
CA LYS A 299 -10.18 -1.46 23.85
C LYS A 299 -10.67 -1.00 22.47
N VAL A 300 -9.82 -0.98 21.45
CA VAL A 300 -10.18 -0.61 20.10
C VAL A 300 -11.10 -1.64 19.46
N ALA A 301 -10.79 -2.94 19.63
CA ALA A 301 -11.65 -4.02 19.13
C ALA A 301 -13.07 -3.96 19.72
N VAL A 302 -13.19 -3.68 21.01
CA VAL A 302 -14.50 -3.50 21.68
C VAL A 302 -15.24 -2.26 21.15
N GLN A 303 -14.57 -1.14 20.86
CA GLN A 303 -15.21 0.02 20.21
C GLN A 303 -15.73 -0.35 18.81
N MET A 304 -14.93 -1.06 18.01
CA MET A 304 -15.37 -1.55 16.71
C MET A 304 -16.56 -2.51 16.83
N ALA A 305 -16.53 -3.42 17.81
CA ALA A 305 -17.63 -4.34 18.09
C ALA A 305 -18.93 -3.60 18.41
N ARG A 306 -18.86 -2.54 19.21
CA ARG A 306 -20.02 -1.68 19.53
C ARG A 306 -20.56 -0.97 18.28
N ALA A 307 -19.69 -0.49 17.41
CA ALA A 307 -20.06 0.12 16.14
C ALA A 307 -20.78 -0.88 15.23
N ILE A 308 -20.23 -2.10 15.09
CA ILE A 308 -20.84 -3.19 14.34
C ILE A 308 -22.23 -3.53 14.87
N ARG A 309 -22.37 -3.68 16.19
CA ARG A 309 -23.67 -3.94 16.82
C ARG A 309 -24.69 -2.85 16.50
N LYS A 310 -24.32 -1.56 16.59
CA LYS A 310 -25.19 -0.43 16.26
C LYS A 310 -25.62 -0.46 14.79
N MET A 311 -24.68 -0.77 13.90
CA MET A 311 -24.96 -0.90 12.46
C MET A 311 -25.91 -2.07 12.18
N LEU A 312 -25.67 -3.26 12.74
CA LEU A 312 -26.52 -4.43 12.58
C LEU A 312 -27.91 -4.25 13.19
N TYR A 313 -28.06 -3.45 14.26
CA TYR A 313 -29.37 -3.08 14.78
C TYR A 313 -30.21 -2.31 13.75
N LYS A 314 -29.56 -1.46 12.94
CA LYS A 314 -30.25 -0.71 11.87
C LYS A 314 -30.42 -1.53 10.59
N TYR A 315 -29.50 -2.43 10.30
CA TYR A 315 -29.49 -3.27 9.11
C TYR A 315 -29.36 -4.75 9.50
N PRO A 316 -30.44 -5.40 10.00
CA PRO A 316 -30.39 -6.74 10.60
C PRO A 316 -30.08 -7.85 9.57
N ASP A 317 -30.33 -7.61 8.27
CA ASP A 317 -30.07 -8.57 7.21
C ASP A 317 -28.62 -8.57 6.70
N MET A 318 -27.77 -7.67 7.24
CA MET A 318 -26.36 -7.58 6.86
C MET A 318 -25.52 -8.64 7.54
N GLN A 319 -24.43 -9.01 6.87
CA GLN A 319 -23.33 -9.78 7.47
C GLN A 319 -22.09 -8.89 7.65
N VAL A 320 -21.20 -9.30 8.56
CA VAL A 320 -19.91 -8.66 8.75
C VAL A 320 -18.81 -9.72 8.77
N LEU A 321 -17.89 -9.65 7.81
CA LEU A 321 -16.65 -10.42 7.81
C LEU A 321 -15.54 -9.54 8.37
N TRP A 322 -14.99 -9.92 9.53
CA TRP A 322 -13.98 -9.12 10.21
C TRP A 322 -12.67 -9.88 10.41
N LYS A 323 -11.61 -9.46 9.71
CA LYS A 323 -10.26 -9.91 9.97
C LYS A 323 -9.69 -9.16 11.19
N LEU A 324 -9.59 -9.84 12.33
CA LEU A 324 -9.07 -9.32 13.60
C LEU A 324 -7.87 -10.14 14.05
N ARG A 325 -6.65 -9.57 13.97
CA ARG A 325 -5.38 -10.30 14.17
C ARG A 325 -5.15 -10.92 15.54
N TYR A 326 -5.91 -10.55 16.55
CA TYR A 326 -5.82 -11.08 17.91
C TYR A 326 -7.13 -11.76 18.29
N ASN A 327 -7.05 -12.70 19.22
CA ASN A 327 -8.20 -13.46 19.71
C ASN A 327 -9.05 -12.63 20.71
N TRP A 328 -9.22 -11.33 20.45
CA TRP A 328 -10.06 -10.45 21.29
C TRP A 328 -11.54 -10.84 21.26
N GLU A 329 -11.96 -11.57 20.22
CA GLU A 329 -13.30 -12.15 20.14
C GLU A 329 -13.58 -13.13 21.28
N LYS A 330 -12.56 -13.64 21.97
CA LYS A 330 -12.68 -14.52 23.15
C LYS A 330 -12.79 -13.75 24.47
N SER A 331 -12.54 -12.43 24.48
CA SER A 331 -12.66 -11.65 25.71
C SER A 331 -14.11 -11.54 26.13
N TRP A 332 -14.35 -11.55 27.44
CA TRP A 332 -15.70 -11.40 28.02
C TRP A 332 -16.37 -10.11 27.57
N THR A 333 -15.63 -9.00 27.56
CA THR A 333 -16.16 -7.69 27.14
C THR A 333 -16.59 -7.69 25.68
N PHE A 334 -15.83 -8.33 24.80
CA PHE A 334 -16.14 -8.45 23.38
C PHE A 334 -17.37 -9.35 23.16
N GLN A 335 -17.43 -10.50 23.86
CA GLN A 335 -18.54 -11.45 23.76
C GLN A 335 -19.87 -10.85 24.23
N ASN A 336 -19.88 -10.01 25.27
CA ASN A 336 -21.06 -9.29 25.69
C ASN A 336 -21.59 -8.30 24.65
N VAL A 337 -20.75 -7.87 23.70
CA VAL A 337 -21.15 -6.93 22.65
C VAL A 337 -21.61 -7.63 21.39
N LEU A 338 -20.86 -8.63 20.89
CA LEU A 338 -21.08 -9.27 19.60
C LEU A 338 -21.36 -10.78 19.66
N GLY A 339 -21.23 -11.43 20.81
CA GLY A 339 -21.33 -12.89 20.91
C GLY A 339 -22.62 -13.47 20.31
N SER A 340 -23.77 -12.84 20.55
CA SER A 340 -25.06 -13.26 19.98
C SER A 340 -25.07 -13.20 18.44
N TYR A 341 -24.47 -12.18 17.83
CA TYR A 341 -24.38 -12.03 16.38
C TYR A 341 -23.37 -13.02 15.75
N ILE A 342 -22.29 -13.36 16.47
CA ILE A 342 -21.36 -14.40 16.06
C ILE A 342 -22.05 -15.77 16.08
N THR A 343 -22.75 -16.09 17.17
CA THR A 343 -23.50 -17.34 17.29
C THR A 343 -24.61 -17.46 16.23
N ALA A 344 -25.27 -16.35 15.88
CA ALA A 344 -26.29 -16.29 14.83
C ALA A 344 -25.71 -16.36 13.41
N GLY A 345 -24.38 -16.32 13.25
CA GLY A 345 -23.73 -16.34 11.93
C GLY A 345 -23.81 -15.03 11.14
N SER A 346 -24.30 -13.94 11.78
CA SER A 346 -24.31 -12.60 11.14
C SER A 346 -22.96 -11.92 11.17
N VAL A 347 -22.06 -12.31 12.09
CA VAL A 347 -20.70 -11.80 12.21
C VAL A 347 -19.72 -12.99 12.19
N LEU A 348 -18.77 -12.95 11.28
CA LEU A 348 -17.63 -13.87 11.25
C LEU A 348 -16.35 -13.10 11.59
N VAL A 349 -15.73 -13.44 12.71
CA VAL A 349 -14.44 -12.92 13.12
C VAL A 349 -13.37 -13.97 12.89
N THR A 350 -12.31 -13.60 12.17
CA THR A 350 -11.17 -14.50 11.89
C THR A 350 -9.85 -13.77 12.07
N PRO A 351 -8.81 -14.40 12.62
CA PRO A 351 -7.49 -13.77 12.75
C PRO A 351 -6.83 -13.53 11.38
N TRP A 352 -7.17 -14.36 10.38
CA TRP A 352 -6.65 -14.24 9.02
C TRP A 352 -7.66 -14.79 8.01
N ILE A 353 -7.80 -14.10 6.87
CA ILE A 353 -8.55 -14.59 5.70
C ILE A 353 -7.52 -15.32 4.81
N GLN A 354 -7.73 -16.61 4.58
CA GLN A 354 -6.77 -17.47 3.86
C GLN A 354 -6.70 -17.14 2.37
N SER A 355 -7.83 -16.76 1.78
CA SER A 355 -7.91 -16.32 0.39
C SER A 355 -7.42 -14.88 0.23
N ASP A 356 -7.07 -14.50 -1.00
CA ASP A 356 -6.81 -13.10 -1.35
C ASP A 356 -8.06 -12.24 -1.05
N ILE A 357 -7.85 -11.04 -0.56
CA ILE A 357 -8.95 -10.07 -0.31
C ILE A 357 -9.72 -9.79 -1.62
N MET A 358 -9.03 -9.77 -2.76
CA MET A 358 -9.67 -9.63 -4.06
C MET A 358 -10.65 -10.76 -4.37
N SER A 359 -10.35 -12.01 -3.98
CA SER A 359 -11.28 -13.15 -4.14
C SER A 359 -12.59 -12.91 -3.38
N VAL A 360 -12.49 -12.33 -2.16
CA VAL A 360 -13.65 -11.96 -1.35
C VAL A 360 -14.42 -10.80 -1.98
N LEU A 361 -13.73 -9.75 -2.40
CA LEU A 361 -14.33 -8.57 -3.00
C LEU A 361 -15.05 -8.87 -4.33
N GLN A 362 -14.53 -9.80 -5.12
CA GLN A 362 -15.09 -10.19 -6.42
C GLN A 362 -16.36 -11.06 -6.32
N THR A 363 -16.74 -11.54 -5.13
CA THR A 363 -17.99 -12.31 -4.94
C THR A 363 -19.26 -11.52 -5.27
N GLY A 364 -19.17 -10.18 -5.26
CA GLY A 364 -20.34 -9.32 -5.41
C GLY A 364 -21.18 -9.17 -4.13
N GLN A 365 -20.85 -9.91 -3.06
CA GLN A 365 -21.56 -9.84 -1.78
C GLN A 365 -21.04 -8.70 -0.89
N ILE A 366 -19.84 -8.17 -1.15
CA ILE A 366 -19.27 -7.09 -0.34
C ILE A 366 -19.87 -5.75 -0.80
N VAL A 367 -20.63 -5.12 0.10
CA VAL A 367 -21.29 -3.83 -0.16
C VAL A 367 -20.55 -2.64 0.44
N THR A 368 -19.61 -2.89 1.34
CA THR A 368 -18.72 -1.88 1.93
C THR A 368 -17.42 -2.54 2.38
N TYR A 369 -16.30 -1.91 2.06
CA TYR A 369 -14.98 -2.33 2.52
C TYR A 369 -14.43 -1.34 3.55
N VAL A 370 -14.26 -1.81 4.78
CA VAL A 370 -13.63 -1.04 5.87
C VAL A 370 -12.15 -1.41 5.93
N HIS A 371 -11.27 -0.43 5.72
CA HIS A 371 -9.83 -0.64 5.76
C HIS A 371 -9.09 0.55 6.36
N HIS A 372 -7.79 0.39 6.64
CA HIS A 372 -6.98 1.45 7.26
C HIS A 372 -6.52 2.55 6.30
N GLY A 373 -6.71 2.38 4.98
CA GLY A 373 -6.28 3.35 3.98
C GLY A 373 -4.97 3.00 3.25
N GLY A 374 -4.47 1.78 3.39
CA GLY A 374 -3.32 1.33 2.59
C GLY A 374 -3.65 1.27 1.10
N ALA A 375 -2.69 1.58 0.24
CA ALA A 375 -2.87 1.74 -1.20
C ALA A 375 -3.46 0.50 -1.88
N ASN A 376 -2.99 -0.71 -1.54
CA ASN A 376 -3.53 -1.94 -2.12
C ASN A 376 -5.04 -2.06 -1.88
N SER A 377 -5.50 -1.87 -0.62
CA SER A 377 -6.92 -1.95 -0.30
C SER A 377 -7.75 -0.89 -1.01
N TYR A 378 -7.20 0.32 -1.19
CA TYR A 378 -7.82 1.39 -1.96
C TYR A 378 -8.01 0.98 -3.43
N PHE A 379 -6.95 0.46 -4.08
CA PHE A 379 -7.02 0.03 -5.48
C PHE A 379 -7.91 -1.19 -5.68
N GLU A 380 -7.87 -2.15 -4.78
CA GLU A 380 -8.75 -3.33 -4.77
C GLU A 380 -10.23 -2.91 -4.71
N ALA A 381 -10.59 -2.03 -3.77
CA ALA A 381 -11.94 -1.49 -3.64
C ALA A 381 -12.40 -0.73 -4.88
N CYS A 382 -11.53 0.11 -5.46
CA CYS A 382 -11.81 0.84 -6.70
C CYS A 382 -12.03 -0.11 -7.87
N LYS A 383 -11.21 -1.16 -8.02
CA LYS A 383 -11.31 -2.14 -9.11
C LYS A 383 -12.63 -2.90 -9.10
N VAL A 384 -13.19 -3.18 -7.95
CA VAL A 384 -14.47 -3.89 -7.82
C VAL A 384 -15.67 -2.96 -7.65
N GLY A 385 -15.44 -1.66 -7.39
CA GLY A 385 -16.50 -0.66 -7.25
C GLY A 385 -17.22 -0.70 -5.91
N VAL A 386 -16.54 -1.09 -4.85
CA VAL A 386 -17.11 -1.18 -3.50
C VAL A 386 -16.85 0.13 -2.74
N PRO A 387 -17.89 0.77 -2.18
CA PRO A 387 -17.75 1.93 -1.30
C PRO A 387 -16.89 1.65 -0.08
N GLN A 388 -16.11 2.65 0.36
CA GLN A 388 -15.06 2.49 1.35
C GLN A 388 -15.35 3.22 2.66
N VAL A 389 -15.03 2.62 3.79
CA VAL A 389 -14.87 3.30 5.08
C VAL A 389 -13.40 3.22 5.47
N VAL A 390 -12.73 4.36 5.56
CA VAL A 390 -11.31 4.42 5.87
C VAL A 390 -11.12 4.76 7.34
N LEU A 391 -10.34 3.96 8.06
CA LEU A 391 -9.93 4.17 9.45
C LEU A 391 -8.41 4.47 9.49
N PRO A 392 -7.99 5.70 9.17
CA PRO A 392 -6.59 6.03 8.97
C PRO A 392 -5.77 5.93 10.26
N GLN A 393 -4.52 5.48 10.14
CA GLN A 393 -3.64 5.16 11.25
C GLN A 393 -2.32 5.95 11.22
N TRP A 394 -1.78 6.21 10.01
CA TRP A 394 -0.52 6.91 9.77
C TRP A 394 -0.50 7.57 8.39
N LEU A 395 0.45 8.43 8.15
CA LEU A 395 0.80 9.20 6.94
C LEU A 395 -0.15 9.08 5.73
N ASP A 396 0.16 8.20 4.79
CA ASP A 396 -0.55 7.98 3.52
C ASP A 396 -2.00 7.52 3.70
N THR A 397 -2.29 6.90 4.84
CA THR A 397 -3.65 6.42 5.15
C THR A 397 -4.63 7.59 5.42
N TYR A 398 -4.14 8.72 5.94
CA TYR A 398 -4.94 9.96 6.05
C TYR A 398 -5.25 10.55 4.68
N ASP A 399 -4.29 10.48 3.76
CA ASP A 399 -4.51 10.93 2.38
C ASP A 399 -5.54 10.05 1.66
N CYS A 400 -5.50 8.74 1.90
CA CYS A 400 -6.52 7.83 1.39
C CYS A 400 -7.92 8.22 1.88
N ALA A 401 -8.08 8.50 3.19
CA ALA A 401 -9.35 8.95 3.75
C ALA A 401 -9.84 10.25 3.10
N THR A 402 -8.95 11.22 2.90
CA THR A 402 -9.28 12.48 2.19
C THR A 402 -9.66 12.22 0.73
N ARG A 403 -8.96 11.31 0.05
CA ARG A 403 -9.16 10.97 -1.37
C ARG A 403 -10.51 10.30 -1.58
N VAL A 404 -10.89 9.31 -0.79
CA VAL A 404 -12.18 8.61 -0.95
C VAL A 404 -13.37 9.55 -0.73
N GLU A 405 -13.23 10.51 0.18
CA GLU A 405 -14.28 11.53 0.40
C GLU A 405 -14.35 12.55 -0.74
N TRP A 406 -13.20 13.02 -1.22
CA TRP A 406 -13.16 13.95 -2.36
C TRP A 406 -13.75 13.32 -3.63
N LEU A 407 -13.45 12.05 -3.89
CA LEU A 407 -14.02 11.30 -5.01
C LEU A 407 -15.49 10.91 -4.76
N GLY A 408 -15.96 10.97 -3.52
CA GLY A 408 -17.31 10.57 -3.13
C GLY A 408 -17.54 9.06 -3.23
N ILE A 409 -16.49 8.24 -3.06
CA ILE A 409 -16.52 6.78 -3.08
C ILE A 409 -16.35 6.17 -1.70
N GLY A 410 -16.27 6.99 -0.66
CA GLY A 410 -16.08 6.52 0.71
C GLY A 410 -16.13 7.63 1.75
N ILE A 411 -15.91 7.26 3.00
CA ILE A 411 -15.96 8.14 4.18
C ILE A 411 -14.76 7.86 5.09
N ASN A 412 -14.22 8.92 5.72
CA ASN A 412 -13.32 8.79 6.86
C ASN A 412 -14.12 8.37 8.11
N GLY A 413 -13.95 7.13 8.53
CA GLY A 413 -14.72 6.53 9.64
C GLY A 413 -14.20 6.82 11.04
N SER A 414 -13.09 7.58 11.17
CA SER A 414 -12.49 7.96 12.46
C SER A 414 -11.84 9.35 12.41
N ARG A 415 -12.49 10.30 11.76
CA ARG A 415 -11.97 11.67 11.54
C ARG A 415 -11.55 12.36 12.82
N ALA A 416 -12.40 12.28 13.85
CA ALA A 416 -12.17 12.91 15.15
C ALA A 416 -11.31 12.04 16.07
N SER A 417 -11.44 10.72 15.96
CA SER A 417 -10.83 9.77 16.90
C SER A 417 -9.47 9.22 16.42
N ALA A 418 -9.11 9.39 15.16
CA ALA A 418 -7.88 8.81 14.57
C ALA A 418 -6.60 9.19 15.35
N PRO A 419 -5.65 8.25 15.48
CA PRO A 419 -5.62 6.87 15.00
C PRO A 419 -6.48 5.89 15.82
N GLY A 420 -7.13 6.35 16.88
CA GLY A 420 -8.14 5.58 17.63
C GLY A 420 -9.43 5.38 16.82
N ILE A 421 -10.35 4.64 17.40
CA ILE A 421 -11.67 4.38 16.81
C ILE A 421 -12.72 4.65 17.90
N ASP A 422 -13.65 5.56 17.61
CA ASP A 422 -14.84 5.79 18.41
C ASP A 422 -16.02 4.98 17.85
N ALA A 423 -16.78 4.33 18.72
CA ALA A 423 -17.85 3.44 18.32
C ALA A 423 -19.01 4.15 17.60
N MET A 424 -19.33 5.38 18.00
CA MET A 424 -20.43 6.13 17.42
C MET A 424 -20.04 6.68 16.05
N GLU A 425 -18.86 7.29 15.96
CA GLU A 425 -18.32 7.83 14.71
C GLU A 425 -18.19 6.74 13.64
N PHE A 426 -17.62 5.59 13.99
CA PHE A 426 -17.48 4.48 13.07
C PHE A 426 -18.81 3.85 12.65
N ALA A 427 -19.76 3.70 13.60
CA ALA A 427 -21.10 3.21 13.28
C ALA A 427 -21.82 4.15 12.29
N GLU A 428 -21.77 5.45 12.53
CA GLU A 428 -22.39 6.45 11.66
C GLU A 428 -21.77 6.45 10.25
N ALA A 429 -20.45 6.28 10.13
CA ALA A 429 -19.78 6.14 8.86
C ALA A 429 -20.26 4.91 8.06
N MET A 430 -20.34 3.73 8.71
CA MET A 430 -20.89 2.52 8.05
C MET A 430 -22.34 2.71 7.63
N ILE A 431 -23.18 3.23 8.52
CA ILE A 431 -24.60 3.48 8.27
C ILE A 431 -24.79 4.46 7.09
N ARG A 432 -23.96 5.52 7.03
CA ARG A 432 -24.03 6.51 5.96
C ARG A 432 -23.63 5.91 4.62
N VAL A 433 -22.54 5.15 4.57
CA VAL A 433 -22.08 4.46 3.34
C VAL A 433 -23.15 3.51 2.81
N LEU A 434 -23.78 2.72 3.69
CA LEU A 434 -24.84 1.78 3.30
C LEU A 434 -26.07 2.50 2.74
N GLY A 435 -26.42 3.67 3.26
CA GLY A 435 -27.57 4.46 2.83
C GLY A 435 -27.34 5.36 1.61
N ASP A 436 -26.09 5.59 1.21
CA ASP A 436 -25.73 6.56 0.17
C ASP A 436 -25.70 5.92 -1.24
N ALA A 437 -26.80 6.07 -1.97
CA ALA A 437 -26.91 5.59 -3.35
C ALA A 437 -25.95 6.32 -4.32
N SER A 438 -25.66 7.61 -4.08
CA SER A 438 -24.71 8.38 -4.91
C SER A 438 -23.29 7.83 -4.76
N MET A 439 -22.89 7.46 -3.55
CA MET A 439 -21.60 6.85 -3.29
C MET A 439 -21.45 5.51 -4.01
N ARG A 440 -22.48 4.66 -4.01
CA ARG A 440 -22.48 3.40 -4.78
C ARG A 440 -22.37 3.66 -6.29
N LEU A 441 -23.07 4.65 -6.82
CA LEU A 441 -22.97 5.00 -8.23
C LEU A 441 -21.56 5.46 -8.61
N LYS A 442 -20.93 6.30 -7.79
CA LYS A 442 -19.56 6.77 -8.02
C LYS A 442 -18.53 5.64 -7.90
N SER A 443 -18.70 4.73 -6.93
CA SER A 443 -17.86 3.55 -6.81
C SER A 443 -17.99 2.62 -8.02
N ASN A 444 -19.20 2.43 -8.56
CA ASN A 444 -19.42 1.67 -9.79
C ASN A 444 -18.82 2.38 -11.02
N ALA A 445 -18.88 3.71 -11.10
CA ALA A 445 -18.20 4.46 -12.15
C ALA A 445 -16.68 4.25 -12.10
N MET A 446 -16.10 4.18 -10.89
CA MET A 446 -14.70 3.85 -10.69
C MET A 446 -14.37 2.42 -11.17
N LYS A 447 -15.20 1.43 -10.86
CA LYS A 447 -15.08 0.06 -11.41
C LYS A 447 -15.06 0.08 -12.94
N ASN A 448 -16.00 0.80 -13.57
CA ASN A 448 -16.08 0.90 -15.02
C ASN A 448 -14.83 1.55 -15.63
N LEU A 449 -14.24 2.53 -14.95
CA LEU A 449 -12.94 3.09 -15.34
C LEU A 449 -11.84 2.03 -15.27
N CYS A 450 -11.74 1.33 -14.14
CA CYS A 450 -10.73 0.31 -13.89
C CYS A 450 -10.87 -0.94 -14.79
N SER A 451 -12.04 -1.18 -15.38
CA SER A 451 -12.26 -2.31 -16.29
C SER A 451 -11.76 -2.09 -17.72
N LYS A 452 -11.43 -0.84 -18.08
CA LYS A 452 -10.95 -0.49 -19.43
C LYS A 452 -9.55 -1.02 -19.72
N THR A 453 -8.72 -1.18 -18.67
CA THR A 453 -7.34 -1.62 -18.81
C THR A 453 -6.93 -2.43 -17.59
N GLU A 454 -6.24 -3.54 -17.82
CA GLU A 454 -5.60 -4.29 -16.75
C GLU A 454 -4.26 -3.64 -16.40
N GLY A 455 -4.15 -3.05 -15.21
CA GLY A 455 -2.98 -2.25 -14.80
C GLY A 455 -1.66 -3.03 -14.87
N ARG A 456 -1.65 -4.35 -14.54
CA ARG A 456 -0.47 -5.19 -14.64
C ARG A 456 -0.03 -5.42 -16.09
N ALA A 457 -0.98 -5.60 -17.02
CA ALA A 457 -0.70 -5.76 -18.43
C ALA A 457 -0.17 -4.44 -19.03
N MET A 458 -0.79 -3.31 -18.68
CA MET A 458 -0.30 -2.00 -19.06
C MET A 458 1.13 -1.76 -18.55
N ALA A 459 1.42 -2.09 -17.29
CA ALA A 459 2.75 -1.94 -16.73
C ALA A 459 3.77 -2.81 -17.46
N HIS A 460 3.44 -4.07 -17.78
CA HIS A 460 4.26 -4.96 -18.60
C HIS A 460 4.56 -4.33 -19.96
N ASP A 461 3.52 -3.90 -20.71
CA ASP A 461 3.67 -3.36 -22.05
C ASP A 461 4.55 -2.11 -22.05
N GLN A 462 4.40 -1.22 -21.08
CA GLN A 462 5.24 -0.02 -20.91
C GLN A 462 6.69 -0.36 -20.59
N ILE A 463 6.96 -1.41 -19.81
CA ILE A 463 8.33 -1.88 -19.52
C ILE A 463 8.97 -2.44 -20.79
N VAL A 464 8.26 -3.27 -21.55
CA VAL A 464 8.74 -3.87 -22.80
C VAL A 464 9.00 -2.81 -23.86
N GLU A 465 8.08 -1.86 -24.04
CA GLU A 465 8.23 -0.72 -24.94
C GLU A 465 9.47 0.10 -24.55
N PHE A 466 9.61 0.46 -23.27
CA PHE A 466 10.76 1.20 -22.76
C PHE A 466 12.10 0.46 -23.00
N CYS A 467 12.12 -0.87 -22.90
CA CYS A 467 13.30 -1.68 -23.23
C CYS A 467 13.62 -1.67 -24.71
N SER A 468 12.65 -1.41 -25.58
CA SER A 468 12.82 -1.46 -27.05
C SER A 468 13.19 -0.11 -27.66
N MET A 469 13.02 0.99 -26.91
CA MET A 469 13.48 2.32 -27.30
C MET A 469 15.01 2.36 -27.20
N ALA A 470 15.69 2.18 -28.34
CA ALA A 470 17.16 2.16 -28.44
C ALA A 470 17.78 3.54 -28.19
#